data_72d694f66fbfe4722b77af1a1eab96b4
#
_entry.id   72d694f66fbfe4722b77af1a1eab96b4
#
_cell.length_a   1.000
_cell.length_b   1.000
_cell.length_c   1.000
_cell.angle_alpha   90.00
_cell.angle_beta   90.00
_cell.angle_gamma   90.00
#
_symmetry.space_group_name_H-M   'P 1'
#
loop_
_entity.id
_entity.type
_entity.pdbx_description
1 polymer ?
#
loop_
_entity_poly.entity_id
_entity_poly.type
_entity_poly.pdbx_seq_one_letter_code
_entity_poly.pdbx_strand_id
1 'polypeptide(L)'
;MTVMVVTFEFSDGRPVARTEAATLGEASAALPPGSYTTLRTYGGTGVVRIDQHARRLRESLERPGAPAAALDPKDVRAAVGGALRATGYPESRMRLTWAPPRLFVSIEEFAPADPALRRSGVRCRTITVRRDRPLAKDTRFLATAQAEYAALPAMIHEGLMVGDDGAILEGLSSNFFAVIGGALHTEDARVLPGVTRSMVLEIARGLMPLGAGPARADALDAIEEAFITSVSREILPVIGIDGATFGDGKPGPVTKELIRRFAEAIANELETVA
;
A
#
# COMPACT_ATOMS: atom_id res chain seq x y z
N MET A 1 16.46 -13.81 14.92
CA MET A 1 17.26 -13.42 13.74
C MET A 1 16.79 -12.05 13.30
N THR A 2 17.69 -11.09 13.13
CA THR A 2 17.32 -9.77 12.57
C THR A 2 16.97 -10.00 11.11
N VAL A 3 15.73 -9.64 10.70
CA VAL A 3 15.33 -9.69 9.29
C VAL A 3 16.20 -8.69 8.56
N MET A 4 16.99 -9.16 7.61
CA MET A 4 17.86 -8.31 6.79
C MET A 4 17.17 -8.04 5.47
N VAL A 5 17.14 -6.78 5.08
CA VAL A 5 16.70 -6.36 3.75
C VAL A 5 17.88 -6.47 2.79
N VAL A 6 17.69 -7.21 1.71
CA VAL A 6 18.65 -7.28 0.61
C VAL A 6 18.16 -6.41 -0.53
N THR A 7 19.00 -5.51 -1.02
CA THR A 7 18.69 -4.68 -2.19
C THR A 7 19.56 -5.10 -3.37
N PHE A 8 18.91 -5.41 -4.47
CA PHE A 8 19.54 -5.67 -5.76
C PHE A 8 19.34 -4.47 -6.68
N GLU A 9 20.40 -4.04 -7.34
CA GLU A 9 20.33 -3.13 -8.49
C GLU A 9 20.28 -3.98 -9.76
N PHE A 10 19.39 -3.61 -10.68
CA PHE A 10 19.21 -4.29 -11.95
C PHE A 10 19.49 -3.35 -13.12
N SER A 11 20.21 -3.87 -14.12
CA SER A 11 20.36 -3.30 -15.45
C SER A 11 19.99 -4.36 -16.47
N ASP A 12 19.12 -4.01 -17.40
CA ASP A 12 18.63 -4.93 -18.46
C ASP A 12 18.13 -6.27 -17.88
N GLY A 13 17.40 -6.20 -16.78
CA GLY A 13 16.82 -7.35 -16.09
C GLY A 13 17.82 -8.27 -15.36
N ARG A 14 19.12 -7.88 -15.28
CA ARG A 14 20.16 -8.65 -14.58
C ARG A 14 20.64 -7.93 -13.32
N PRO A 15 20.87 -8.65 -12.21
CA PRO A 15 21.44 -8.04 -11.02
C PRO A 15 22.90 -7.62 -11.28
N VAL A 16 23.22 -6.36 -10.99
CA VAL A 16 24.56 -5.78 -11.17
C VAL A 16 25.23 -5.40 -9.85
N ALA A 17 24.43 -5.17 -8.79
CA ALA A 17 24.95 -4.87 -7.46
C ALA A 17 24.01 -5.41 -6.38
N ARG A 18 24.56 -5.66 -5.17
CA ARG A 18 23.81 -6.09 -3.98
C ARG A 18 24.29 -5.30 -2.76
N THR A 19 23.32 -4.82 -1.96
CA THR A 19 23.57 -4.19 -0.66
C THR A 19 22.61 -4.76 0.39
N GLU A 20 22.91 -4.50 1.68
CA GLU A 20 22.08 -4.97 2.80
C GLU A 20 21.77 -3.82 3.75
N ALA A 21 20.61 -3.89 4.40
CA ALA A 21 20.16 -2.91 5.40
C ALA A 21 19.33 -3.62 6.47
N ALA A 22 19.14 -2.99 7.64
CA ALA A 22 18.31 -3.57 8.69
C ALA A 22 16.80 -3.45 8.39
N THR A 23 16.39 -2.42 7.65
CA THR A 23 14.98 -2.15 7.34
C THR A 23 14.77 -1.69 5.90
N LEU A 24 13.54 -1.85 5.37
CA LEU A 24 13.15 -1.25 4.08
C LEU A 24 13.25 0.29 4.07
N GLY A 25 13.11 0.93 5.23
CA GLY A 25 13.31 2.38 5.38
C GLY A 25 14.75 2.76 5.11
N GLU A 26 15.70 2.13 5.79
CA GLU A 26 17.14 2.33 5.61
C GLU A 26 17.59 1.99 4.18
N ALA A 27 17.16 0.83 3.67
CA ALA A 27 17.42 0.45 2.29
C ALA A 27 16.99 1.55 1.30
N SER A 28 15.78 2.10 1.48
CA SER A 28 15.27 3.17 0.62
C SER A 28 16.01 4.50 0.77
N ALA A 29 16.43 4.83 1.99
CA ALA A 29 17.18 6.07 2.26
C ALA A 29 18.57 6.07 1.61
N ALA A 30 19.15 4.89 1.39
CA ALA A 30 20.44 4.71 0.70
C ALA A 30 20.33 4.78 -0.83
N LEU A 31 19.10 4.79 -1.40
CA LEU A 31 18.89 4.82 -2.84
C LEU A 31 18.70 6.24 -3.37
N PRO A 32 18.98 6.47 -4.67
CA PRO A 32 18.63 7.73 -5.30
C PRO A 32 17.12 8.01 -5.23
N PRO A 33 16.72 9.29 -5.14
CA PRO A 33 15.30 9.66 -5.22
C PRO A 33 14.64 9.14 -6.49
N GLY A 34 13.43 8.59 -6.35
CA GLY A 34 12.71 8.00 -7.48
C GLY A 34 11.26 7.70 -7.13
N SER A 35 10.58 7.02 -8.03
CA SER A 35 9.28 6.40 -7.74
C SER A 35 9.49 5.04 -7.08
N TYR A 36 8.52 4.62 -6.27
CA TYR A 36 8.56 3.27 -5.71
C TYR A 36 7.22 2.57 -5.74
N THR A 37 7.25 1.27 -5.64
CA THR A 37 6.08 0.44 -5.43
C THR A 37 6.39 -0.68 -4.45
N THR A 38 5.38 -1.17 -3.74
CA THR A 38 5.54 -2.29 -2.80
C THR A 38 4.76 -3.48 -3.35
N LEU A 39 5.37 -4.64 -3.33
CA LEU A 39 4.81 -5.95 -3.67
C LEU A 39 4.98 -6.90 -2.49
N ARG A 40 4.15 -7.93 -2.43
CA ARG A 40 4.41 -9.11 -1.60
C ARG A 40 4.19 -10.37 -2.42
N THR A 41 4.75 -11.47 -1.98
CA THR A 41 4.44 -12.79 -2.55
C THR A 41 3.26 -13.45 -1.84
N TYR A 42 2.75 -14.47 -2.52
CA TYR A 42 1.79 -15.44 -2.05
C TYR A 42 2.28 -16.82 -2.51
N GLY A 43 2.53 -17.72 -1.56
CA GLY A 43 3.12 -19.04 -1.87
C GLY A 43 4.56 -18.92 -2.41
N GLY A 44 5.33 -17.96 -1.93
CA GLY A 44 6.74 -17.77 -2.24
C GLY A 44 7.03 -17.04 -3.56
N THR A 45 6.35 -17.35 -4.65
CA THR A 45 6.65 -16.84 -6.01
C THR A 45 5.49 -16.14 -6.70
N GLY A 46 4.28 -16.27 -6.17
CA GLY A 46 3.10 -15.62 -6.73
C GLY A 46 3.03 -14.14 -6.36
N VAL A 47 2.69 -13.29 -7.31
CA VAL A 47 2.41 -11.87 -7.12
C VAL A 47 1.09 -11.50 -7.76
N VAL A 48 0.52 -10.36 -7.39
CA VAL A 48 -0.75 -9.87 -7.95
C VAL A 48 -0.52 -8.56 -8.67
N ARG A 49 -1.03 -8.44 -9.90
CA ARG A 49 -1.06 -7.22 -10.72
C ARG A 49 0.31 -6.54 -10.90
N ILE A 50 1.36 -7.30 -11.16
CA ILE A 50 2.72 -6.76 -11.32
C ILE A 50 2.79 -5.68 -12.41
N ASP A 51 2.01 -5.80 -13.50
CA ASP A 51 1.97 -4.79 -14.56
C ASP A 51 1.36 -3.46 -14.10
N GLN A 52 0.38 -3.50 -13.20
CA GLN A 52 -0.16 -2.28 -12.59
C GLN A 52 0.88 -1.62 -11.67
N HIS A 53 1.68 -2.39 -10.96
CA HIS A 53 2.81 -1.90 -10.19
C HIS A 53 3.89 -1.26 -11.07
N ALA A 54 4.25 -1.90 -12.20
CA ALA A 54 5.21 -1.37 -13.16
C ALA A 54 4.71 -0.05 -13.80
N ARG A 55 3.44 0.00 -14.18
CA ARG A 55 2.79 1.21 -14.69
C ARG A 55 2.88 2.35 -13.69
N ARG A 56 2.54 2.10 -12.41
CA ARG A 56 2.60 3.12 -11.35
C ARG A 56 4.01 3.66 -11.12
N LEU A 57 5.06 2.84 -11.24
CA LEU A 57 6.45 3.31 -11.17
C LEU A 57 6.72 4.38 -12.23
N ARG A 58 6.28 4.19 -13.47
CA ARG A 58 6.44 5.16 -14.57
C ARG A 58 5.64 6.42 -14.31
N GLU A 59 4.32 6.28 -14.11
CA GLU A 59 3.39 7.40 -13.91
C GLU A 59 3.79 8.29 -12.72
N SER A 60 4.36 7.72 -11.66
CA SER A 60 4.82 8.49 -10.50
C SER A 60 6.02 9.39 -10.78
N LEU A 61 6.79 9.14 -11.85
CA LEU A 61 7.90 9.99 -12.29
C LEU A 61 7.51 10.97 -13.41
N GLU A 62 6.38 10.77 -14.05
CA GLU A 62 5.94 11.64 -15.14
C GLU A 62 5.78 13.08 -14.65
N ARG A 63 6.29 14.01 -15.45
CA ARG A 63 6.14 15.45 -15.27
C ARG A 63 5.69 16.05 -16.58
N PRO A 64 4.80 17.06 -16.57
CA PRO A 64 4.43 17.78 -17.78
C PRO A 64 5.69 18.27 -18.50
N GLY A 65 5.82 17.92 -19.79
CA GLY A 65 6.92 18.36 -20.64
C GLY A 65 8.26 17.60 -20.48
N ALA A 66 8.36 16.62 -19.58
CA ALA A 66 9.54 15.77 -19.50
C ALA A 66 9.38 14.51 -20.37
N PRO A 67 10.46 14.02 -21.04
CA PRO A 67 10.40 12.75 -21.74
C PRO A 67 10.08 11.62 -20.73
N ALA A 68 9.14 10.74 -21.09
CA ALA A 68 8.81 9.59 -20.28
C ALA A 68 10.05 8.68 -20.12
N ALA A 69 10.45 8.40 -18.89
CA ALA A 69 11.48 7.42 -18.66
C ALA A 69 10.95 6.03 -19.03
N ALA A 70 11.65 5.34 -19.93
CA ALA A 70 11.26 4.01 -20.35
C ALA A 70 11.58 3.00 -19.24
N LEU A 71 10.55 2.28 -18.79
CA LEU A 71 10.67 1.11 -17.91
C LEU A 71 9.84 0.00 -18.55
N ASP A 72 10.49 -1.03 -19.07
CA ASP A 72 9.80 -2.19 -19.64
C ASP A 72 9.19 -3.02 -18.50
N PRO A 73 7.90 -3.36 -18.54
CA PRO A 73 7.30 -4.29 -17.59
C PRO A 73 8.00 -5.65 -17.53
N LYS A 74 8.64 -6.09 -18.61
CA LYS A 74 9.45 -7.33 -18.65
C LYS A 74 10.67 -7.24 -17.75
N ASP A 75 11.33 -6.07 -17.70
CA ASP A 75 12.49 -5.85 -16.82
C ASP A 75 12.07 -5.86 -15.35
N VAL A 76 10.89 -5.30 -15.04
CA VAL A 76 10.31 -5.36 -13.69
C VAL A 76 10.03 -6.81 -13.29
N ARG A 77 9.43 -7.62 -14.16
CA ARG A 77 9.18 -9.05 -13.91
C ARG A 77 10.48 -9.83 -13.72
N ALA A 78 11.46 -9.61 -14.58
CA ALA A 78 12.79 -10.24 -14.49
C ALA A 78 13.52 -9.87 -13.20
N ALA A 79 13.46 -8.60 -12.80
CA ALA A 79 14.08 -8.11 -11.56
C ALA A 79 13.41 -8.73 -10.32
N VAL A 80 12.07 -8.77 -10.27
CA VAL A 80 11.32 -9.40 -9.17
C VAL A 80 11.66 -10.90 -9.10
N GLY A 81 11.57 -11.64 -10.21
CA GLY A 81 11.92 -13.06 -10.25
C GLY A 81 13.39 -13.31 -9.86
N GLY A 82 14.31 -12.47 -10.32
CA GLY A 82 15.72 -12.55 -9.94
C GLY A 82 15.97 -12.38 -8.45
N ALA A 83 15.31 -11.40 -7.82
CA ALA A 83 15.41 -11.15 -6.39
C ALA A 83 14.81 -12.30 -5.56
N LEU A 84 13.65 -12.84 -5.97
CA LEU A 84 13.01 -13.99 -5.31
C LEU A 84 13.90 -15.24 -5.35
N ARG A 85 14.46 -15.58 -6.53
CA ARG A 85 15.38 -16.72 -6.66
C ARG A 85 16.65 -16.55 -5.82
N ALA A 86 17.15 -15.33 -5.72
CA ALA A 86 18.40 -15.04 -4.99
C ALA A 86 18.24 -15.12 -3.46
N THR A 87 17.03 -14.90 -2.94
CA THR A 87 16.76 -14.92 -1.50
C THR A 87 16.08 -16.20 -1.02
N GLY A 88 15.20 -16.79 -1.82
CA GLY A 88 14.52 -18.04 -1.48
C GLY A 88 13.61 -17.97 -0.25
N TYR A 89 13.12 -16.78 0.11
CA TYR A 89 12.23 -16.63 1.27
C TYR A 89 10.88 -17.34 1.05
N PRO A 90 10.28 -17.94 2.08
CA PRO A 90 8.96 -18.56 1.99
C PRO A 90 7.88 -17.57 1.54
N GLU A 91 7.94 -16.36 2.07
CA GLU A 91 7.16 -15.20 1.65
C GLU A 91 8.04 -13.97 1.65
N SER A 92 7.81 -13.07 0.72
CA SER A 92 8.62 -11.86 0.55
C SER A 92 7.78 -10.60 0.54
N ARG A 93 8.32 -9.53 1.12
CA ARG A 93 7.90 -8.16 0.86
C ARG A 93 9.00 -7.45 0.10
N MET A 94 8.63 -6.80 -0.99
CA MET A 94 9.57 -6.12 -1.86
C MET A 94 9.19 -4.66 -2.03
N ARG A 95 10.18 -3.79 -2.05
CA ARG A 95 10.03 -2.42 -2.54
C ARG A 95 10.88 -2.27 -3.80
N LEU A 96 10.19 -2.02 -4.91
CA LEU A 96 10.82 -1.66 -6.16
C LEU A 96 10.99 -0.15 -6.20
N THR A 97 12.22 0.33 -6.45
CA THR A 97 12.52 1.76 -6.61
C THR A 97 13.05 1.99 -8.02
N TRP A 98 12.36 2.86 -8.77
CA TRP A 98 12.76 3.28 -10.10
C TRP A 98 13.36 4.68 -10.05
N ALA A 99 14.68 4.76 -10.21
CA ALA A 99 15.45 5.99 -10.33
C ALA A 99 16.19 5.96 -11.68
N PRO A 100 15.57 6.40 -12.78
CA PRO A 100 16.07 6.18 -14.14
C PRO A 100 17.55 6.51 -14.32
N PRO A 101 18.32 5.67 -15.03
CA PRO A 101 17.89 4.43 -15.70
C PRO A 101 17.89 3.17 -14.80
N ARG A 102 18.07 3.30 -13.48
CA ARG A 102 18.32 2.19 -12.53
C ARG A 102 17.05 1.71 -11.87
N LEU A 103 16.87 0.37 -11.83
CA LEU A 103 15.80 -0.30 -11.07
C LEU A 103 16.42 -1.04 -9.88
N PHE A 104 15.85 -0.81 -8.69
CA PHE A 104 16.25 -1.47 -7.45
C PHE A 104 15.10 -2.31 -6.91
N VAL A 105 15.43 -3.48 -6.38
CA VAL A 105 14.50 -4.36 -5.65
C VAL A 105 15.05 -4.57 -4.24
N SER A 106 14.48 -3.91 -3.26
CA SER A 106 14.74 -4.18 -1.84
C SER A 106 13.75 -5.23 -1.35
N ILE A 107 14.26 -6.36 -0.91
CA ILE A 107 13.48 -7.55 -0.52
C ILE A 107 13.81 -7.99 0.90
N GLU A 108 12.78 -8.37 1.63
CA GLU A 108 12.90 -8.96 2.98
C GLU A 108 11.95 -10.15 3.10
N GLU A 109 12.27 -11.06 4.03
CA GLU A 109 11.31 -12.09 4.43
C GLU A 109 10.07 -11.43 5.03
N PHE A 110 8.89 -11.90 4.64
CA PHE A 110 7.63 -11.30 5.02
C PHE A 110 6.77 -12.26 5.85
N ALA A 111 6.43 -11.82 7.06
CA ALA A 111 5.36 -12.44 7.83
C ALA A 111 4.07 -11.63 7.65
N PRO A 112 2.97 -12.23 7.20
CA PRO A 112 1.66 -11.57 7.16
C PRO A 112 1.27 -11.01 8.53
N ALA A 113 0.52 -9.92 8.54
CA ALA A 113 0.01 -9.33 9.78
C ALA A 113 -0.80 -10.38 10.57
N ASP A 114 -0.69 -10.32 11.91
CA ASP A 114 -1.43 -11.22 12.80
C ASP A 114 -2.92 -11.25 12.40
N PRO A 115 -3.48 -12.44 12.11
CA PRO A 115 -4.90 -12.58 11.82
C PRO A 115 -5.82 -12.03 12.92
N ALA A 116 -5.33 -11.91 14.15
CA ALA A 116 -6.07 -11.28 15.25
C ALA A 116 -6.41 -9.81 14.94
N LEU A 117 -5.50 -9.05 14.29
CA LEU A 117 -5.77 -7.66 13.89
C LEU A 117 -6.95 -7.55 12.91
N ARG A 118 -7.11 -8.53 12.02
CA ARG A 118 -8.28 -8.55 11.11
C ARG A 118 -9.58 -8.91 11.84
N ARG A 119 -9.49 -9.73 12.89
CA ARG A 119 -10.67 -10.12 13.68
C ARG A 119 -11.11 -9.04 14.66
N SER A 120 -10.15 -8.34 15.29
CA SER A 120 -10.43 -7.28 16.26
C SER A 120 -10.63 -5.90 15.63
N GLY A 121 -10.01 -5.66 14.46
CA GLY A 121 -9.85 -4.32 13.91
C GLY A 121 -8.80 -3.49 14.65
N VAL A 122 -8.46 -2.34 14.07
CA VAL A 122 -7.46 -1.41 14.60
C VAL A 122 -8.05 -0.02 14.81
N ARG A 123 -7.36 0.83 15.58
CA ARG A 123 -7.69 2.24 15.75
C ARG A 123 -6.74 3.12 14.94
N CYS A 124 -7.29 4.18 14.38
CA CYS A 124 -6.57 5.22 13.65
C CYS A 124 -6.74 6.57 14.33
N ARG A 125 -5.92 7.53 13.93
CA ARG A 125 -6.12 8.94 14.28
C ARG A 125 -5.94 9.82 13.05
N THR A 126 -6.57 10.98 13.05
CA THR A 126 -6.32 12.00 12.03
C THR A 126 -4.98 12.70 12.28
N ILE A 127 -4.33 13.10 11.19
CA ILE A 127 -3.08 13.86 11.18
C ILE A 127 -3.14 14.97 10.14
N THR A 128 -2.36 16.03 10.34
CA THR A 128 -2.35 17.22 9.46
C THR A 128 -1.30 17.15 8.34
N VAL A 129 -0.49 16.09 8.32
CA VAL A 129 0.53 15.89 7.28
C VAL A 129 -0.12 15.71 5.93
N ARG A 130 0.54 16.21 4.89
CA ARG A 130 0.08 16.13 3.49
C ARG A 130 1.16 15.58 2.60
N ARG A 131 0.72 14.99 1.52
CA ARG A 131 1.57 14.53 0.44
C ARG A 131 1.51 15.56 -0.69
N ASP A 132 2.64 16.21 -1.01
CA ASP A 132 2.72 17.24 -2.07
C ASP A 132 2.26 16.73 -3.43
N ARG A 133 2.52 15.45 -3.72
CA ARG A 133 2.13 14.77 -4.95
C ARG A 133 1.31 13.52 -4.63
N PRO A 134 0.04 13.67 -4.28
CA PRO A 134 -0.77 12.55 -3.79
C PRO A 134 -0.92 11.40 -4.79
N LEU A 135 -0.97 11.71 -6.09
CA LEU A 135 -1.07 10.69 -7.14
C LEU A 135 0.24 9.95 -7.43
N ALA A 136 1.37 10.47 -6.94
CA ALA A 136 2.69 9.86 -7.17
C ALA A 136 3.18 9.09 -5.95
N LYS A 137 3.65 7.87 -6.18
CA LYS A 137 4.32 7.07 -5.15
C LYS A 137 5.83 7.31 -5.22
N ASP A 138 6.27 8.40 -4.59
CA ASP A 138 7.62 8.91 -4.70
C ASP A 138 8.35 8.76 -3.34
N THR A 139 9.66 8.49 -3.40
CA THR A 139 10.47 8.17 -2.20
C THR A 139 10.61 9.33 -1.23
N ARG A 140 10.37 10.58 -1.66
CA ARG A 140 10.48 11.77 -0.79
C ARG A 140 9.51 11.75 0.40
N PHE A 141 8.35 11.12 0.25
CA PHE A 141 7.37 11.00 1.33
C PHE A 141 7.73 9.94 2.38
N LEU A 142 8.68 9.04 2.10
CA LEU A 142 9.00 7.93 3.02
C LEU A 142 9.53 8.39 4.37
N ALA A 143 10.41 9.40 4.39
CA ALA A 143 10.97 9.94 5.64
C ALA A 143 9.88 10.62 6.50
N THR A 144 9.00 11.40 5.87
CA THR A 144 7.86 12.03 6.54
C THR A 144 6.93 10.97 7.13
N ALA A 145 6.56 9.96 6.34
CA ALA A 145 5.71 8.88 6.82
C ALA A 145 6.35 8.11 7.99
N GLN A 146 7.65 7.85 7.94
CA GLN A 146 8.38 7.18 9.03
C GLN A 146 8.39 8.01 10.32
N ALA A 147 8.62 9.32 10.23
CA ALA A 147 8.59 10.22 11.38
C ALA A 147 7.19 10.27 12.01
N GLU A 148 6.14 10.37 11.19
CA GLU A 148 4.76 10.36 11.66
C GLU A 148 4.38 9.04 12.33
N TYR A 149 4.78 7.88 11.75
CA TYR A 149 4.56 6.59 12.41
C TYR A 149 5.25 6.51 13.78
N ALA A 150 6.47 7.02 13.90
CA ALA A 150 7.20 7.04 15.17
C ALA A 150 6.53 7.94 16.23
N ALA A 151 5.76 8.94 15.81
CA ALA A 151 5.02 9.85 16.69
C ALA A 151 3.61 9.33 17.04
N LEU A 152 3.13 8.25 16.42
CA LEU A 152 1.81 7.69 16.75
C LEU A 152 1.83 7.05 18.15
N PRO A 153 0.77 7.25 18.95
CA PRO A 153 0.58 6.50 20.19
C PRO A 153 0.54 4.98 19.93
N ALA A 154 1.05 4.18 20.86
CA ALA A 154 1.17 2.73 20.71
C ALA A 154 -0.13 1.99 20.34
N MET A 155 -1.29 2.53 20.74
CA MET A 155 -2.61 1.96 20.43
C MET A 155 -3.17 2.37 19.05
N ILE A 156 -2.48 3.26 18.34
CA ILE A 156 -2.88 3.78 17.03
C ILE A 156 -2.07 3.09 15.94
N HIS A 157 -2.77 2.46 15.01
CA HIS A 157 -2.15 1.64 13.97
C HIS A 157 -1.81 2.42 12.69
N GLU A 158 -2.56 3.51 12.43
CA GLU A 158 -2.38 4.32 11.22
C GLU A 158 -2.75 5.79 11.48
N GLY A 159 -1.98 6.71 10.89
CA GLY A 159 -2.32 8.12 10.79
C GLY A 159 -3.07 8.41 9.50
N LEU A 160 -4.27 8.98 9.60
CA LEU A 160 -5.10 9.34 8.45
C LEU A 160 -4.93 10.82 8.11
N MET A 161 -4.46 11.12 6.93
CA MET A 161 -4.29 12.48 6.43
C MET A 161 -5.64 13.11 6.12
N VAL A 162 -5.86 14.35 6.57
CA VAL A 162 -7.09 15.11 6.38
C VAL A 162 -6.83 16.33 5.50
N GLY A 163 -7.71 16.57 4.54
CA GLY A 163 -7.71 17.77 3.70
C GLY A 163 -8.19 19.02 4.44
N ASP A 164 -7.94 20.23 3.89
CA ASP A 164 -8.41 21.51 4.45
C ASP A 164 -9.94 21.60 4.54
N ASP A 165 -10.62 20.83 3.72
CA ASP A 165 -12.07 20.71 3.68
C ASP A 165 -12.62 19.71 4.71
N GLY A 166 -11.78 19.11 5.56
CA GLY A 166 -12.15 18.08 6.53
C GLY A 166 -12.31 16.68 5.97
N ALA A 167 -12.07 16.47 4.67
CA ALA A 167 -12.11 15.15 4.04
C ALA A 167 -11.00 14.24 4.57
N ILE A 168 -11.32 13.01 4.96
CA ILE A 168 -10.32 11.97 5.23
C ILE A 168 -9.80 11.46 3.89
N LEU A 169 -8.51 11.68 3.63
CA LEU A 169 -7.88 11.35 2.35
C LEU A 169 -7.41 9.88 2.34
N GLU A 170 -6.26 9.62 2.89
CA GLU A 170 -5.63 8.30 2.96
C GLU A 170 -4.74 8.19 4.21
N GLY A 171 -4.28 6.99 4.53
CA GLY A 171 -3.28 6.78 5.57
C GLY A 171 -1.85 7.10 5.09
N LEU A 172 -0.90 7.16 6.03
CA LEU A 172 0.53 7.34 5.74
C LEU A 172 1.06 6.30 4.73
N SER A 173 0.53 5.08 4.78
CA SER A 173 0.93 3.99 3.88
C SER A 173 -0.23 3.13 3.37
N SER A 174 -1.46 3.64 3.42
CA SER A 174 -2.69 2.94 3.05
C SER A 174 -3.72 3.87 2.42
N ASN A 175 -4.67 3.32 1.64
CA ASN A 175 -5.87 4.05 1.29
C ASN A 175 -6.95 3.80 2.35
N PHE A 176 -7.87 4.76 2.53
CA PHE A 176 -8.95 4.72 3.51
C PHE A 176 -10.31 4.56 2.84
N PHE A 177 -11.18 3.78 3.49
CA PHE A 177 -12.56 3.54 3.08
C PHE A 177 -13.49 3.58 4.28
N ALA A 178 -14.71 4.06 4.07
CA ALA A 178 -15.78 4.05 5.05
C ALA A 178 -17.11 3.60 4.43
N VAL A 179 -17.94 2.91 5.18
CA VAL A 179 -19.34 2.63 4.86
C VAL A 179 -20.19 3.68 5.56
N ILE A 180 -20.99 4.42 4.79
CA ILE A 180 -21.86 5.48 5.27
C ILE A 180 -23.19 5.38 4.51
N GLY A 181 -24.31 5.26 5.21
CA GLY A 181 -25.63 5.14 4.59
C GLY A 181 -25.74 3.95 3.63
N GLY A 182 -25.04 2.84 3.93
CA GLY A 182 -25.01 1.64 3.09
C GLY A 182 -24.21 1.79 1.79
N ALA A 183 -23.44 2.88 1.58
CA ALA A 183 -22.56 3.09 0.43
C ALA A 183 -21.09 3.11 0.84
N LEU A 184 -20.19 2.69 -0.06
CA LEU A 184 -18.75 2.72 0.18
C LEU A 184 -18.15 4.07 -0.27
N HIS A 185 -17.54 4.78 0.66
CA HIS A 185 -16.92 6.09 0.48
C HIS A 185 -15.40 6.00 0.51
N THR A 186 -14.73 6.73 -0.37
CA THR A 186 -13.27 6.90 -0.39
C THR A 186 -12.90 8.16 -1.19
N GLU A 187 -11.78 8.79 -0.89
CA GLU A 187 -11.23 9.85 -1.74
C GLU A 187 -10.67 9.25 -3.03
N ASP A 188 -10.80 9.95 -4.13
CA ASP A 188 -10.34 9.49 -5.45
C ASP A 188 -9.27 10.40 -6.09
N ALA A 189 -9.48 11.70 -6.08
CA ALA A 189 -8.65 12.65 -6.83
C ALA A 189 -7.36 13.06 -6.10
N ARG A 190 -7.33 12.98 -4.78
CA ARG A 190 -6.27 13.52 -3.91
C ARG A 190 -5.50 12.45 -3.14
N VAL A 191 -5.55 11.20 -3.59
CA VAL A 191 -4.91 10.06 -2.95
C VAL A 191 -4.16 9.19 -3.95
N LEU A 192 -3.26 8.37 -3.45
CA LEU A 192 -2.56 7.44 -4.30
C LEU A 192 -3.54 6.43 -4.93
N PRO A 193 -3.50 6.24 -6.27
CA PRO A 193 -4.24 5.16 -6.93
C PRO A 193 -3.61 3.79 -6.57
N GLY A 194 -3.98 3.28 -5.40
CA GLY A 194 -3.43 2.04 -4.84
C GLY A 194 -3.86 0.81 -5.64
N VAL A 195 -2.95 -0.15 -5.86
CA VAL A 195 -3.28 -1.42 -6.54
C VAL A 195 -4.30 -2.22 -5.71
N THR A 196 -4.08 -2.33 -4.40
CA THR A 196 -5.06 -2.94 -3.49
C THR A 196 -6.39 -2.17 -3.49
N ARG A 197 -6.32 -0.81 -3.53
CA ARG A 197 -7.52 0.03 -3.63
C ARG A 197 -8.32 -0.26 -4.88
N SER A 198 -7.70 -0.40 -6.05
CA SER A 198 -8.42 -0.70 -7.31
C SER A 198 -9.14 -2.04 -7.25
N MET A 199 -8.50 -3.09 -6.70
CA MET A 199 -9.14 -4.40 -6.49
C MET A 199 -10.37 -4.29 -5.57
N VAL A 200 -10.24 -3.57 -4.46
CA VAL A 200 -11.38 -3.35 -3.54
C VAL A 200 -12.54 -2.64 -4.22
N LEU A 201 -12.27 -1.59 -5.00
CA LEU A 201 -13.31 -0.87 -5.74
C LEU A 201 -13.98 -1.74 -6.81
N GLU A 202 -13.24 -2.59 -7.50
CA GLU A 202 -13.79 -3.56 -8.47
C GLU A 202 -14.74 -4.54 -7.78
N ILE A 203 -14.33 -5.10 -6.65
CA ILE A 203 -15.14 -6.02 -5.84
C ILE A 203 -16.40 -5.31 -5.30
N ALA A 204 -16.24 -4.10 -4.75
CA ALA A 204 -17.30 -3.35 -4.10
C ALA A 204 -18.44 -2.97 -5.08
N ARG A 205 -18.12 -2.66 -6.35
CA ARG A 205 -19.13 -2.36 -7.38
C ARG A 205 -20.13 -3.48 -7.60
N GLY A 206 -19.74 -4.73 -7.32
CA GLY A 206 -20.64 -5.89 -7.37
C GLY A 206 -21.39 -6.16 -6.06
N LEU A 207 -21.17 -5.37 -5.01
CA LEU A 207 -21.74 -5.60 -3.67
C LEU A 207 -22.63 -4.47 -3.19
N MET A 208 -22.25 -3.22 -3.48
CA MET A 208 -22.89 -2.04 -2.89
C MET A 208 -22.64 -0.78 -3.72
N PRO A 209 -23.45 0.26 -3.56
CA PRO A 209 -23.20 1.56 -4.18
C PRO A 209 -21.86 2.16 -3.74
N LEU A 210 -21.21 2.90 -4.64
CA LEU A 210 -20.13 3.79 -4.29
C LEU A 210 -20.69 5.17 -3.95
N GLY A 211 -20.36 5.68 -2.78
CA GLY A 211 -20.81 6.99 -2.31
C GLY A 211 -20.09 8.13 -3.03
N ALA A 212 -20.68 9.30 -2.99
CA ALA A 212 -20.07 10.52 -3.53
C ALA A 212 -19.04 11.09 -2.56
N GLY A 213 -17.77 11.00 -2.91
CA GLY A 213 -16.65 11.57 -2.15
C GLY A 213 -16.24 10.79 -0.88
N PRO A 214 -15.26 11.33 -0.13
CA PRO A 214 -14.71 10.70 1.05
C PRO A 214 -15.56 10.88 2.31
N ALA A 215 -15.27 10.08 3.35
CA ALA A 215 -15.71 10.37 4.70
C ALA A 215 -15.06 11.64 5.24
N ARG A 216 -15.66 12.24 6.25
CA ARG A 216 -15.20 13.51 6.84
C ARG A 216 -14.81 13.33 8.30
N ALA A 217 -13.74 14.02 8.71
CA ALA A 217 -13.24 13.98 10.10
C ALA A 217 -14.17 14.68 11.09
N ASP A 218 -15.01 15.60 10.62
CA ASP A 218 -16.03 16.31 11.42
C ASP A 218 -17.40 15.58 11.47
N ALA A 219 -17.53 14.39 10.86
CA ALA A 219 -18.76 13.59 10.80
C ALA A 219 -18.46 12.08 11.00
N LEU A 220 -17.60 11.76 11.99
CA LEU A 220 -17.21 10.38 12.27
C LEU A 220 -18.38 9.50 12.76
N ASP A 221 -19.40 10.11 13.34
CA ASP A 221 -20.64 9.47 13.80
C ASP A 221 -21.47 8.88 12.67
N ALA A 222 -21.30 9.37 11.44
CA ALA A 222 -21.98 8.82 10.26
C ALA A 222 -21.32 7.52 9.74
N ILE A 223 -20.14 7.17 10.22
CA ILE A 223 -19.40 5.98 9.76
C ILE A 223 -19.94 4.72 10.43
N GLU A 224 -20.48 3.80 9.64
CA GLU A 224 -20.97 2.50 10.07
C GLU A 224 -19.82 1.48 10.21
N GLU A 225 -18.96 1.42 9.19
CA GLU A 225 -17.78 0.58 9.12
C GLU A 225 -16.63 1.34 8.45
N ALA A 226 -15.38 1.01 8.78
CA ALA A 226 -14.24 1.54 8.06
C ALA A 226 -13.12 0.50 7.92
N PHE A 227 -12.25 0.70 6.94
CA PHE A 227 -11.04 -0.09 6.75
C PHE A 227 -9.96 0.67 5.99
N ILE A 228 -8.73 0.21 6.12
CA ILE A 228 -7.59 0.68 5.33
C ILE A 228 -7.08 -0.44 4.43
N THR A 229 -6.43 -0.06 3.31
CA THR A 229 -5.89 -1.02 2.36
C THR A 229 -4.45 -0.73 2.00
N SER A 230 -3.63 -1.77 1.95
CA SER A 230 -2.26 -1.73 1.43
C SER A 230 -1.83 -3.13 1.00
N VAL A 231 -0.76 -3.24 0.23
CA VAL A 231 -0.22 -4.54 -0.22
C VAL A 231 0.12 -5.46 0.96
N SER A 232 0.75 -4.94 2.02
CA SER A 232 1.19 -5.78 3.15
C SER A 232 0.06 -6.14 4.11
N ARG A 233 -0.95 -5.27 4.26
CA ARG A 233 -2.08 -5.47 5.18
C ARG A 233 -3.35 -5.96 4.51
N GLU A 234 -3.39 -5.90 3.15
CA GLU A 234 -4.59 -6.15 2.35
C GLU A 234 -5.73 -5.25 2.80
N ILE A 235 -6.85 -5.81 3.24
CA ILE A 235 -7.94 -5.08 3.90
C ILE A 235 -7.78 -5.24 5.41
N LEU A 236 -7.58 -4.14 6.13
CA LEU A 236 -7.48 -4.13 7.58
C LEU A 236 -8.61 -3.29 8.17
N PRO A 237 -9.53 -3.90 8.94
CA PRO A 237 -10.66 -3.19 9.51
C PRO A 237 -10.23 -2.09 10.48
N VAL A 238 -10.91 -0.93 10.44
CA VAL A 238 -10.76 0.19 11.37
C VAL A 238 -12.03 0.28 12.22
N ILE A 239 -11.89 0.16 13.54
CA ILE A 239 -13.00 0.16 14.49
C ILE A 239 -13.21 1.51 15.17
N GLY A 240 -12.38 2.49 14.87
CA GLY A 240 -12.54 3.85 15.40
C GLY A 240 -11.42 4.79 14.99
N ILE A 241 -11.72 6.09 15.02
CA ILE A 241 -10.82 7.21 14.70
C ILE A 241 -10.98 8.29 15.78
N ASP A 242 -9.88 8.87 16.26
CA ASP A 242 -9.85 10.00 17.22
C ASP A 242 -10.76 9.82 18.45
N GLY A 243 -10.84 8.61 18.99
CA GLY A 243 -11.70 8.28 20.12
C GLY A 243 -13.13 7.86 19.75
N ALA A 244 -13.65 8.22 18.57
CA ALA A 244 -14.89 7.68 18.05
C ALA A 244 -14.78 6.17 17.83
N THR A 245 -15.87 5.45 18.03
CA THR A 245 -15.95 3.98 17.79
C THR A 245 -17.09 3.72 16.80
N PHE A 246 -16.82 2.87 15.81
CA PHE A 246 -17.79 2.54 14.76
C PHE A 246 -18.59 1.27 15.14
N GLY A 247 -19.89 1.29 14.86
CA GLY A 247 -20.78 0.18 15.18
C GLY A 247 -20.65 -0.28 16.64
N ASP A 248 -20.43 -1.58 16.85
CA ASP A 248 -20.20 -2.20 18.16
C ASP A 248 -18.72 -2.28 18.56
N GLY A 249 -17.84 -1.57 17.85
CA GLY A 249 -16.39 -1.61 18.06
C GLY A 249 -15.72 -2.87 17.50
N LYS A 250 -16.36 -3.52 16.52
CA LYS A 250 -15.86 -4.69 15.82
C LYS A 250 -15.95 -4.50 14.31
N PRO A 251 -15.16 -5.27 13.51
CA PRO A 251 -15.33 -5.29 12.06
C PRO A 251 -16.74 -5.67 11.65
N GLY A 252 -17.37 -4.84 10.83
CA GLY A 252 -18.75 -5.05 10.39
C GLY A 252 -18.88 -6.07 9.25
N PRO A 253 -20.12 -6.40 8.85
CA PRO A 253 -20.40 -7.42 7.85
C PRO A 253 -19.90 -7.08 6.45
N VAL A 254 -19.97 -5.81 6.04
CA VAL A 254 -19.48 -5.36 4.72
C VAL A 254 -17.97 -5.55 4.62
N THR A 255 -17.23 -5.09 5.63
CA THR A 255 -15.76 -5.25 5.69
C THR A 255 -15.34 -6.71 5.67
N LYS A 256 -16.05 -7.58 6.41
CA LYS A 256 -15.79 -9.03 6.41
C LYS A 256 -16.04 -9.67 5.04
N GLU A 257 -17.10 -9.30 4.36
CA GLU A 257 -17.41 -9.80 3.01
C GLU A 257 -16.39 -9.32 1.99
N LEU A 258 -15.96 -8.05 2.07
CA LEU A 258 -14.86 -7.53 1.23
C LEU A 258 -13.55 -8.29 1.46
N ILE A 259 -13.18 -8.61 2.70
CA ILE A 259 -11.99 -9.42 3.02
C ILE A 259 -12.09 -10.80 2.37
N ARG A 260 -13.23 -11.47 2.48
CA ARG A 260 -13.46 -12.80 1.90
C ARG A 260 -13.31 -12.78 0.38
N ARG A 261 -14.00 -11.85 -0.30
CA ARG A 261 -13.92 -11.72 -1.77
C ARG A 261 -12.55 -11.24 -2.25
N PHE A 262 -11.87 -10.43 -1.46
CA PHE A 262 -10.50 -10.01 -1.79
C PHE A 262 -9.53 -11.19 -1.80
N ALA A 263 -9.66 -12.13 -0.85
CA ALA A 263 -8.86 -13.35 -0.84
C ALA A 263 -9.14 -14.23 -2.06
N GLU A 264 -10.39 -14.33 -2.50
CA GLU A 264 -10.76 -15.02 -3.74
C GLU A 264 -10.19 -14.34 -4.98
N ALA A 265 -10.24 -13.00 -5.05
CA ALA A 265 -9.67 -12.24 -6.15
C ALA A 265 -8.13 -12.42 -6.23
N ILE A 266 -7.44 -12.41 -5.08
CA ILE A 266 -5.99 -12.74 -5.04
C ILE A 266 -5.74 -14.12 -5.65
N ALA A 267 -6.48 -15.16 -5.22
CA ALA A 267 -6.28 -16.52 -5.73
C ALA A 267 -6.50 -16.63 -7.25
N ASN A 268 -7.44 -15.86 -7.79
CA ASN A 268 -7.76 -15.84 -9.21
C ASN A 268 -6.79 -15.01 -10.07
N GLU A 269 -6.16 -13.98 -9.48
CA GLU A 269 -5.27 -13.05 -10.19
C GLU A 269 -3.78 -13.34 -9.91
N LEU A 270 -3.47 -14.43 -9.21
CA LEU A 270 -2.11 -14.78 -8.84
C LEU A 270 -1.30 -15.18 -10.09
N GLU A 271 -0.17 -14.53 -10.28
CA GLU A 271 0.77 -14.82 -11.37
C GLU A 271 2.15 -15.16 -10.82
N THR A 272 2.78 -16.23 -11.35
CA THR A 272 4.13 -16.64 -10.96
C THR A 272 5.18 -15.84 -11.73
N VAL A 273 6.19 -15.33 -11.03
CA VAL A 273 7.26 -14.48 -11.61
C VAL A 273 8.67 -15.02 -11.39
N ALA A 274 8.83 -16.18 -10.76
CA ALA A 274 10.13 -16.80 -10.46
C ALA A 274 10.21 -18.25 -10.99
#